data_b6b38c81311b372732a9f44b0a4a8a3f
#
_entry.id   b6b38c81311b372732a9f44b0a4a8a3f
#
_cell.length_a   1.000
_cell.length_b   1.000
_cell.length_c   1.000
_cell.angle_alpha   90.00
_cell.angle_beta   90.00
_cell.angle_gamma   90.00
#
_symmetry.space_group_name_H-M   'P 1'
#
loop_
_entity.id
_entity.type
_entity.pdbx_description
1 polymer ?
#
loop_
_entity_poly.entity_id
_entity_poly.type
_entity_poly.pdbx_seq_one_letter_code
_entity_poly.pdbx_strand_id
1 'polypeptide(L)'
;MKNNIKQNILIGNDEEIYKEFPKLKGIDYFCQVVVTTKRLIIYTQGNAITSNRKVKKRGMNEIELKSINHMEYYLEYIKNSFFVKLLGFILAIGSLILAYGIFQNLIDVPNYAHSDILNYVILGLIFLIGLVMIFKIKRILYFKVISGFNIPTELELRPTKYNELALKYLASKFY
;
A
#
# COMPACT_ATOMS: atom_id res chain seq x y z
N MET A 1 -21.09 -6.38 4.98
CA MET A 1 -21.52 -6.82 3.63
C MET A 1 -20.36 -7.56 3.00
N LYS A 2 -20.46 -8.85 2.75
CA LYS A 2 -19.48 -9.59 1.96
C LYS A 2 -19.66 -9.17 0.50
N ASN A 3 -18.75 -8.33 0.00
CA ASN A 3 -18.73 -7.97 -1.42
C ASN A 3 -18.25 -9.18 -2.22
N ASN A 4 -19.18 -9.93 -2.75
CA ASN A 4 -18.86 -11.06 -3.61
C ASN A 4 -19.07 -10.60 -5.07
N ILE A 5 -18.02 -10.54 -5.85
CA ILE A 5 -18.09 -10.23 -7.29
C ILE A 5 -19.09 -11.13 -7.99
N LYS A 6 -19.16 -12.41 -7.63
CA LYS A 6 -20.09 -13.39 -8.23
C LYS A 6 -21.54 -12.93 -8.29
N GLN A 7 -21.96 -12.06 -7.35
CA GLN A 7 -23.32 -11.51 -7.33
C GLN A 7 -23.53 -10.34 -8.32
N ASN A 8 -22.45 -9.76 -8.83
CA ASN A 8 -22.49 -8.57 -9.69
C ASN A 8 -22.04 -8.85 -11.13
N ILE A 9 -21.59 -10.07 -11.42
CA ILE A 9 -21.13 -10.46 -12.75
C ILE A 9 -22.19 -11.33 -13.39
N LEU A 10 -22.66 -10.89 -14.55
CA LEU A 10 -23.42 -11.75 -15.48
C LEU A 10 -22.40 -12.59 -16.25
N ILE A 11 -22.32 -13.87 -15.93
CA ILE A 11 -21.50 -14.84 -16.68
C ILE A 11 -22.35 -15.33 -17.84
N GLY A 12 -21.80 -15.29 -19.04
CA GLY A 12 -22.45 -15.83 -20.23
C GLY A 12 -22.64 -17.35 -20.14
N ASN A 13 -23.60 -17.90 -20.90
CA ASN A 13 -23.88 -19.35 -20.89
C ASN A 13 -22.66 -20.21 -21.24
N ASP A 14 -21.71 -19.66 -22.02
CA ASP A 14 -20.48 -20.33 -22.47
C ASP A 14 -19.23 -19.84 -21.74
N GLU A 15 -19.39 -19.24 -20.56
CA GLU A 15 -18.29 -18.66 -19.80
C GLU A 15 -18.22 -19.30 -18.42
N GLU A 16 -17.05 -19.86 -18.09
CA GLU A 16 -16.77 -20.47 -16.79
C GLU A 16 -15.72 -19.69 -16.00
N ILE A 17 -15.87 -19.67 -14.68
CA ILE A 17 -14.85 -19.10 -13.79
C ILE A 17 -13.70 -20.09 -13.68
N TYR A 18 -12.54 -19.68 -14.20
CA TYR A 18 -11.32 -20.46 -14.12
C TYR A 18 -10.61 -20.31 -12.78
N LYS A 19 -10.45 -19.09 -12.28
CA LYS A 19 -9.78 -18.78 -11.02
C LYS A 19 -10.29 -17.48 -10.41
N GLU A 20 -10.34 -17.44 -9.09
CA GLU A 20 -10.78 -16.28 -8.33
C GLU A 20 -9.76 -15.91 -7.24
N PHE A 21 -9.46 -14.60 -7.13
CA PHE A 21 -8.62 -14.01 -6.11
C PHE A 21 -9.43 -12.98 -5.30
N PRO A 22 -10.21 -13.43 -4.28
CA PRO A 22 -11.21 -12.60 -3.62
C PRO A 22 -10.65 -11.64 -2.56
N LYS A 23 -9.36 -11.76 -2.19
CA LYS A 23 -8.77 -11.08 -1.02
C LYS A 23 -7.53 -10.26 -1.35
N LEU A 24 -7.41 -9.74 -2.56
CA LEU A 24 -6.31 -8.86 -2.90
C LEU A 24 -6.44 -7.53 -2.11
N LYS A 25 -5.34 -7.12 -1.49
CA LYS A 25 -5.28 -5.90 -0.70
C LYS A 25 -4.59 -4.81 -1.52
N GLY A 26 -5.34 -3.81 -1.95
CA GLY A 26 -4.80 -2.56 -2.46
C GLY A 26 -4.19 -1.72 -1.33
N ILE A 27 -3.57 -0.59 -1.67
CA ILE A 27 -3.01 0.34 -0.67
C ILE A 27 -4.15 0.95 0.14
N ASP A 28 -5.15 1.54 -0.54
CA ASP A 28 -6.29 2.21 0.08
C ASP A 28 -7.63 1.66 -0.41
N TYR A 29 -7.62 0.49 -1.05
CA TYR A 29 -8.79 -0.15 -1.59
C TYR A 29 -8.71 -1.67 -1.46
N PHE A 30 -9.88 -2.28 -1.57
CA PHE A 30 -10.05 -3.72 -1.68
C PHE A 30 -10.14 -4.08 -3.17
N CYS A 31 -9.48 -5.15 -3.57
CA CYS A 31 -9.49 -5.63 -4.93
C CYS A 31 -9.87 -7.11 -4.97
N GLN A 32 -10.66 -7.47 -5.97
CA GLN A 32 -10.93 -8.86 -6.36
C GLN A 32 -10.61 -9.01 -7.83
N VAL A 33 -10.00 -10.12 -8.19
CA VAL A 33 -9.69 -10.46 -9.57
C VAL A 33 -10.29 -11.84 -9.85
N VAL A 34 -11.05 -11.92 -10.93
CA VAL A 34 -11.65 -13.17 -11.42
C VAL A 34 -11.17 -13.39 -12.85
N VAL A 35 -10.67 -14.57 -13.11
CA VAL A 35 -10.30 -15.04 -14.43
C VAL A 35 -11.37 -16.00 -14.90
N THR A 36 -11.99 -15.71 -16.01
CA THR A 36 -12.93 -16.59 -16.69
C THR A 36 -12.27 -17.23 -17.92
N THR A 37 -13.01 -18.02 -18.66
CA THR A 37 -12.54 -18.56 -19.95
C THR A 37 -12.45 -17.52 -21.05
N LYS A 38 -13.12 -16.35 -20.89
CA LYS A 38 -13.19 -15.28 -21.92
C LYS A 38 -12.56 -13.97 -21.50
N ARG A 39 -12.61 -13.60 -20.20
CA ARG A 39 -12.19 -12.28 -19.72
C ARG A 39 -11.53 -12.30 -18.33
N LEU A 40 -10.75 -11.28 -18.08
CA LEU A 40 -10.20 -10.91 -16.78
C LEU A 40 -11.08 -9.82 -16.18
N ILE A 41 -11.64 -10.05 -15.00
CA ILE A 41 -12.54 -9.12 -14.34
C ILE A 41 -11.86 -8.61 -13.09
N ILE A 42 -11.68 -7.30 -12.99
CA ILE A 42 -11.03 -6.62 -11.88
C ILE A 42 -12.08 -5.76 -11.19
N TYR A 43 -12.39 -6.09 -9.95
CA TYR A 43 -13.28 -5.31 -9.11
C TYR A 43 -12.47 -4.59 -8.04
N THR A 44 -12.70 -3.29 -7.92
CA THR A 44 -12.05 -2.44 -6.92
C THR A 44 -13.10 -1.72 -6.09
N GLN A 45 -12.87 -1.66 -4.78
CA GLN A 45 -13.69 -0.88 -3.86
C GLN A 45 -12.80 -0.18 -2.85
N GLY A 46 -12.84 1.13 -2.82
CA GLY A 46 -11.97 1.91 -1.93
C GLY A 46 -12.38 3.35 -1.80
N ASN A 47 -11.52 4.09 -1.12
CA ASN A 47 -11.66 5.52 -0.97
C ASN A 47 -10.95 6.20 -2.15
N ALA A 48 -11.65 7.03 -2.89
CA ALA A 48 -11.08 7.91 -3.89
C ALA A 48 -11.15 9.35 -3.40
N ILE A 49 -10.15 10.15 -3.69
CA ILE A 49 -10.17 11.60 -3.47
C ILE A 49 -10.70 12.22 -4.77
N THR A 50 -11.89 12.77 -4.73
CA THR A 50 -12.47 13.50 -5.84
C THR A 50 -12.84 14.90 -5.36
N SER A 51 -12.28 15.93 -6.00
CA SER A 51 -12.59 17.34 -5.70
C SER A 51 -12.60 17.67 -4.19
N ASN A 52 -11.52 17.32 -3.48
CA ASN A 52 -11.36 17.53 -2.03
C ASN A 52 -12.31 16.74 -1.11
N ARG A 53 -13.04 15.77 -1.64
CA ARG A 53 -13.91 14.90 -0.82
C ARG A 53 -13.43 13.44 -0.91
N LYS A 54 -13.40 12.75 0.25
CA LYS A 54 -13.21 11.29 0.30
C LYS A 54 -14.50 10.60 -0.09
N VAL A 55 -14.54 9.99 -1.26
CA VAL A 55 -15.70 9.27 -1.78
C VAL A 55 -15.38 7.78 -1.85
N LYS A 56 -16.32 6.94 -1.43
CA LYS A 56 -16.22 5.49 -1.67
C LYS A 56 -16.53 5.22 -3.13
N LYS A 57 -15.53 4.81 -3.89
CA LYS A 57 -15.68 4.45 -5.30
C LYS A 57 -15.67 2.92 -5.44
N ARG A 58 -16.57 2.41 -6.26
CA ARG A 58 -16.57 1.03 -6.73
C ARG A 58 -16.31 1.06 -8.22
N GLY A 59 -15.41 0.23 -8.68
CA GLY A 59 -15.10 0.09 -10.10
C GLY A 59 -15.05 -1.37 -10.47
N MET A 60 -15.54 -1.69 -11.65
CA MET A 60 -15.37 -2.99 -12.28
C MET A 60 -14.78 -2.76 -13.67
N ASN A 61 -13.73 -3.47 -13.97
CA ASN A 61 -13.05 -3.43 -15.26
C ASN A 61 -13.02 -4.84 -15.83
N GLU A 62 -13.53 -5.00 -17.03
CA GLU A 62 -13.60 -6.26 -17.74
C GLU A 62 -12.70 -6.18 -18.96
N ILE A 63 -11.75 -7.10 -19.08
CA ILE A 63 -10.76 -7.13 -20.15
C ILE A 63 -10.85 -8.49 -20.82
N GLU A 64 -11.15 -8.52 -22.12
CA GLU A 64 -11.13 -9.77 -22.88
C GLU A 64 -9.74 -10.39 -22.88
N LEU A 65 -9.62 -11.69 -22.61
CA LEU A 65 -8.33 -12.38 -22.57
C LEU A 65 -7.56 -12.28 -23.87
N LYS A 66 -8.27 -12.31 -25.00
CA LYS A 66 -7.68 -12.21 -26.35
C LYS A 66 -7.12 -10.81 -26.65
N SER A 67 -7.58 -9.78 -25.94
CA SER A 67 -7.12 -8.40 -26.12
C SER A 67 -5.92 -8.06 -25.24
N ILE A 68 -5.54 -8.94 -24.33
CA ILE A 68 -4.40 -8.70 -23.43
C ILE A 68 -3.11 -8.89 -24.22
N ASN A 69 -2.39 -7.81 -24.41
CA ASN A 69 -1.11 -7.80 -25.11
C ASN A 69 0.04 -8.12 -24.15
N HIS A 70 -0.02 -7.59 -22.93
CA HIS A 70 1.03 -7.73 -21.96
C HIS A 70 0.53 -7.58 -20.52
N MET A 71 1.07 -8.38 -19.63
CA MET A 71 0.87 -8.24 -18.17
C MET A 71 2.23 -8.14 -17.51
N GLU A 72 2.37 -7.15 -16.66
CA GLU A 72 3.59 -6.99 -15.86
C GLU A 72 3.25 -6.76 -14.39
N TYR A 73 4.10 -7.24 -13.51
CA TYR A 73 4.06 -6.89 -12.11
C TYR A 73 5.48 -6.61 -11.62
N TYR A 74 5.62 -5.60 -10.78
CA TYR A 74 6.90 -5.21 -10.21
C TYR A 74 6.72 -4.60 -8.82
N LEU A 75 7.79 -4.68 -8.03
CA LEU A 75 7.85 -4.12 -6.69
C LEU A 75 8.60 -2.79 -6.73
N GLU A 76 7.93 -1.73 -6.33
CA GLU A 76 8.53 -0.40 -6.24
C GLU A 76 8.87 -0.05 -4.80
N TYR A 77 10.06 0.55 -4.61
CA TYR A 77 10.58 0.99 -3.33
C TYR A 77 10.54 2.52 -3.27
N ILE A 78 9.52 3.07 -2.60
CA ILE A 78 9.36 4.51 -2.46
C ILE A 78 10.02 4.97 -1.17
N LYS A 79 11.07 5.77 -1.31
CA LYS A 79 11.74 6.42 -0.17
C LYS A 79 10.92 7.60 0.31
N ASN A 80 11.01 7.91 1.59
CA ASN A 80 10.40 9.12 2.15
C ASN A 80 10.94 10.38 1.45
N SER A 81 10.09 11.42 1.35
CA SER A 81 10.49 12.70 0.79
C SER A 81 11.62 13.32 1.58
N PHE A 82 12.37 14.23 0.94
CA PHE A 82 13.47 14.95 1.58
C PHE A 82 13.05 15.67 2.88
N PHE A 83 11.90 16.33 2.88
CA PHE A 83 11.39 17.03 4.06
C PHE A 83 11.10 16.10 5.24
N VAL A 84 10.54 14.91 4.97
CA VAL A 84 10.29 13.90 6.02
C VAL A 84 11.59 13.39 6.62
N LYS A 85 12.62 13.17 5.79
CA LYS A 85 13.95 12.76 6.26
C LYS A 85 14.63 13.87 7.06
N LEU A 86 14.54 15.12 6.61
CA LEU A 86 15.08 16.28 7.31
C LEU A 86 14.43 16.43 8.69
N LEU A 87 13.10 16.32 8.78
CA LEU A 87 12.38 16.36 10.04
C LEU A 87 12.81 15.20 10.96
N GLY A 88 12.95 13.99 10.42
CA GLY A 88 13.45 12.83 11.16
C GLY A 88 14.86 13.06 11.71
N PHE A 89 15.74 13.69 10.94
CA PHE A 89 17.09 14.05 11.35
C PHE A 89 17.09 15.09 12.48
N ILE A 90 16.26 16.14 12.38
CA ILE A 90 16.10 17.14 13.43
C ILE A 90 15.60 16.50 14.73
N LEU A 91 14.60 15.61 14.65
CA LEU A 91 14.09 14.89 15.83
C LEU A 91 15.15 13.99 16.47
N ALA A 92 15.90 13.25 15.65
CA ALA A 92 16.94 12.35 16.16
C ALA A 92 18.08 13.10 16.83
N ILE A 93 18.63 14.14 16.16
CA ILE A 93 19.73 14.94 16.75
C ILE A 93 19.23 15.77 17.92
N GLY A 94 18.07 16.41 17.79
CA GLY A 94 17.49 17.23 18.85
C GLY A 94 17.26 16.42 20.15
N SER A 95 16.76 15.19 20.03
CA SER A 95 16.57 14.34 21.21
C SER A 95 17.91 13.96 21.88
N LEU A 96 18.98 13.74 21.12
CA LEU A 96 20.31 13.45 21.68
C LEU A 96 20.90 14.68 22.38
N ILE A 97 20.78 15.87 21.77
CA ILE A 97 21.25 17.12 22.37
C ILE A 97 20.52 17.39 23.68
N LEU A 98 19.19 17.23 23.70
CA LEU A 98 18.39 17.40 24.92
C LEU A 98 18.76 16.37 25.99
N ALA A 99 18.94 15.11 25.63
CA ALA A 99 19.35 14.07 26.56
C ALA A 99 20.74 14.40 27.19
N TYR A 100 21.68 14.88 26.38
CA TYR A 100 22.99 15.29 26.85
C TYR A 100 22.88 16.53 27.76
N GLY A 101 22.06 17.54 27.39
CA GLY A 101 21.84 18.74 28.22
C GLY A 101 21.23 18.43 29.57
N ILE A 102 20.30 17.48 29.68
CA ILE A 102 19.74 17.01 30.96
C ILE A 102 20.81 16.26 31.76
N PHE A 103 21.58 15.40 31.11
CA PHE A 103 22.65 14.64 31.77
C PHE A 103 23.72 15.56 32.39
N GLN A 104 24.04 16.67 31.71
CA GLN A 104 25.01 17.66 32.22
C GLN A 104 24.40 18.70 33.18
N ASN A 105 23.12 18.56 33.56
CA ASN A 105 22.36 19.56 34.35
C ASN A 105 22.38 20.98 33.75
N LEU A 106 22.50 21.08 32.41
CA LEU A 106 22.45 22.35 31.68
C LEU A 106 21.01 22.80 31.40
N ILE A 107 20.06 21.86 31.45
CA ILE A 107 18.64 22.09 31.15
C ILE A 107 17.83 21.53 32.33
N ASP A 108 17.14 22.42 33.04
CA ASP A 108 16.18 22.03 34.07
C ASP A 108 14.86 21.65 33.37
N VAL A 109 14.54 20.37 33.37
CA VAL A 109 13.25 19.88 32.86
C VAL A 109 12.31 19.67 34.04
N PRO A 110 11.04 20.17 33.94
CA PRO A 110 10.07 19.93 34.99
C PRO A 110 9.89 18.42 35.23
N ASN A 111 10.14 18.00 36.47
CA ASN A 111 10.01 16.60 36.88
C ASN A 111 8.53 16.23 37.00
N TYR A 112 7.86 15.86 35.90
CA TYR A 112 6.44 15.50 35.89
C TYR A 112 6.12 14.19 36.61
N ALA A 113 7.14 13.37 36.94
CA ALA A 113 6.91 12.05 37.55
C ALA A 113 7.95 11.67 38.64
N HIS A 114 8.63 12.62 39.25
CA HIS A 114 9.69 12.36 40.23
C HIS A 114 10.79 11.39 39.77
N SER A 115 10.94 11.16 38.48
CA SER A 115 12.02 10.32 37.97
C SER A 115 12.58 10.86 36.66
N ASP A 116 13.87 11.13 36.62
CA ASP A 116 14.65 11.48 35.43
C ASP A 116 14.56 10.40 34.35
N ILE A 117 14.29 9.17 34.75
CA ILE A 117 14.15 8.00 33.89
C ILE A 117 13.03 8.23 32.81
N LEU A 118 11.90 8.85 33.19
CA LEU A 118 10.82 9.11 32.28
C LEU A 118 11.22 10.05 31.13
N ASN A 119 12.00 11.09 31.45
CA ASN A 119 12.51 12.04 30.46
C ASN A 119 13.41 11.35 29.42
N TYR A 120 14.31 10.47 29.87
CA TYR A 120 15.16 9.69 28.95
C TYR A 120 14.37 8.70 28.11
N VAL A 121 13.33 8.06 28.67
CA VAL A 121 12.44 7.17 27.90
C VAL A 121 11.71 7.94 26.79
N ILE A 122 11.17 9.12 27.10
CA ILE A 122 10.49 9.97 26.10
C ILE A 122 11.48 10.40 25.00
N LEU A 123 12.66 10.87 25.35
CA LEU A 123 13.68 11.26 24.39
C LEU A 123 14.13 10.08 23.52
N GLY A 124 14.28 8.90 24.11
CA GLY A 124 14.57 7.65 23.39
C GLY A 124 13.49 7.30 22.37
N LEU A 125 12.20 7.46 22.71
CA LEU A 125 11.10 7.25 21.78
C LEU A 125 11.12 8.27 20.64
N ILE A 126 11.38 9.56 20.92
CA ILE A 126 11.50 10.60 19.90
C ILE A 126 12.65 10.28 18.95
N PHE A 127 13.80 9.84 19.48
CA PHE A 127 14.95 9.40 18.68
C PHE A 127 14.59 8.26 17.73
N LEU A 128 13.91 7.22 18.24
CA LEU A 128 13.48 6.08 17.43
C LEU A 128 12.49 6.50 16.31
N ILE A 129 11.56 7.40 16.62
CA ILE A 129 10.64 7.97 15.62
C ILE A 129 11.45 8.70 14.54
N GLY A 130 12.42 9.52 14.91
CA GLY A 130 13.33 10.20 13.98
C GLY A 130 14.05 9.22 13.06
N LEU A 131 14.62 8.14 13.59
CA LEU A 131 15.26 7.09 12.80
C LEU A 131 14.28 6.40 11.82
N VAL A 132 13.09 6.06 12.29
CA VAL A 132 12.05 5.48 11.42
C VAL A 132 11.71 6.42 10.27
N MET A 133 11.59 7.73 10.50
CA MET A 133 11.30 8.70 9.45
C MET A 133 12.42 8.80 8.41
N ILE A 134 13.68 8.63 8.80
CA ILE A 134 14.84 8.65 7.90
C ILE A 134 14.89 7.38 7.03
N PHE A 135 14.72 6.22 7.65
CA PHE A 135 15.02 4.93 7.01
C PHE A 135 13.79 4.20 6.44
N LYS A 136 12.58 4.64 6.76
CA LYS A 136 11.37 3.99 6.29
C LYS A 136 11.29 3.99 4.76
N ILE A 137 11.16 2.80 4.20
CA ILE A 137 10.91 2.57 2.77
C ILE A 137 9.51 1.99 2.64
N LYS A 138 8.66 2.63 1.85
CA LYS A 138 7.35 2.13 1.48
C LYS A 138 7.50 1.22 0.27
N ARG A 139 6.93 0.03 0.33
CA ARG A 139 6.93 -0.93 -0.79
C ARG A 139 5.53 -0.98 -1.38
N ILE A 140 5.44 -0.90 -2.70
CA ILE A 140 4.20 -0.99 -3.46
C ILE A 140 4.37 -2.06 -4.52
N LEU A 141 3.42 -2.96 -4.62
CA LEU A 141 3.37 -3.99 -5.65
C LEU A 141 2.43 -3.51 -6.75
N TYR A 142 2.99 -3.21 -7.91
CA TYR A 142 2.24 -2.80 -9.09
C TYR A 142 1.84 -4.01 -9.91
N PHE A 143 0.62 -3.98 -10.42
CA PHE A 143 0.14 -4.91 -11.42
C PHE A 143 -0.49 -4.11 -12.55
N LYS A 144 0.01 -4.31 -13.77
CA LYS A 144 -0.37 -3.58 -14.95
C LYS A 144 -0.80 -4.55 -16.04
N VAL A 145 -1.95 -4.28 -16.60
CA VAL A 145 -2.52 -5.03 -17.73
C VAL A 145 -2.67 -4.09 -18.90
N ILE A 146 -2.03 -4.42 -20.01
CA ILE A 146 -2.10 -3.67 -21.26
C ILE A 146 -2.96 -4.48 -22.24
N SER A 147 -4.09 -3.89 -22.66
CA SER A 147 -5.02 -4.51 -23.59
C SER A 147 -5.27 -3.61 -24.78
N GLY A 148 -5.01 -4.10 -25.99
CA GLY A 148 -5.21 -3.36 -27.24
C GLY A 148 -4.51 -2.00 -27.25
N PHE A 149 -5.22 -0.97 -27.70
CA PHE A 149 -4.75 0.43 -27.70
C PHE A 149 -5.26 1.23 -26.49
N ASN A 150 -5.86 0.58 -25.51
CA ASN A 150 -6.46 1.23 -24.36
C ASN A 150 -5.44 1.65 -23.32
N ILE A 151 -5.86 2.59 -22.45
CA ILE A 151 -5.07 3.00 -21.30
C ILE A 151 -4.83 1.77 -20.40
N PRO A 152 -3.57 1.52 -20.00
CA PRO A 152 -3.25 0.38 -19.14
C PRO A 152 -4.08 0.40 -17.86
N THR A 153 -4.58 -0.77 -17.46
CA THR A 153 -5.21 -0.94 -16.15
C THR A 153 -4.11 -1.20 -15.11
N GLU A 154 -3.93 -0.28 -14.18
CA GLU A 154 -2.93 -0.36 -13.12
C GLU A 154 -3.58 -0.57 -11.76
N LEU A 155 -3.01 -1.48 -10.96
CA LEU A 155 -3.39 -1.74 -9.60
C LEU A 155 -2.19 -1.59 -8.67
N GLU A 156 -2.35 -0.76 -7.64
CA GLU A 156 -1.39 -0.57 -6.56
C GLU A 156 -1.76 -1.47 -5.38
N LEU A 157 -1.01 -2.52 -5.17
CA LEU A 157 -1.29 -3.53 -4.15
C LEU A 157 -0.27 -3.45 -3.02
N ARG A 158 -0.67 -3.89 -1.83
CA ARG A 158 0.25 -4.09 -0.72
C ARG A 158 1.14 -5.31 -1.02
N PRO A 159 2.45 -5.26 -0.75
CA PRO A 159 3.36 -6.38 -0.96
C PRO A 159 3.13 -7.46 0.10
N THR A 160 2.06 -8.22 -0.05
CA THR A 160 1.74 -9.37 0.78
C THR A 160 2.02 -10.65 0.02
N LYS A 161 2.42 -11.71 0.72
CA LYS A 161 2.68 -13.03 0.11
C LYS A 161 1.50 -13.51 -0.74
N TYR A 162 0.26 -13.24 -0.30
CA TYR A 162 -0.94 -13.60 -1.05
C TYR A 162 -1.03 -12.83 -2.38
N ASN A 163 -0.82 -11.50 -2.36
CA ASN A 163 -0.86 -10.69 -3.58
C ASN A 163 0.24 -11.10 -4.56
N GLU A 164 1.46 -11.33 -4.07
CA GLU A 164 2.58 -11.76 -4.91
C GLU A 164 2.31 -13.11 -5.59
N LEU A 165 1.80 -14.09 -4.85
CA LEU A 165 1.44 -15.41 -5.40
C LEU A 165 0.30 -15.29 -6.42
N ALA A 166 -0.71 -14.46 -6.16
CA ALA A 166 -1.80 -14.24 -7.09
C ALA A 166 -1.32 -13.61 -8.41
N LEU A 167 -0.45 -12.58 -8.32
CA LEU A 167 0.11 -11.94 -9.51
C LEU A 167 1.04 -12.86 -10.29
N LYS A 168 1.87 -13.63 -9.59
CA LYS A 168 2.72 -14.65 -10.24
C LYS A 168 1.89 -15.65 -11.02
N TYR A 169 0.78 -16.11 -10.44
CA TYR A 169 -0.14 -17.01 -11.13
C TYR A 169 -0.76 -16.35 -12.37
N LEU A 170 -1.26 -15.10 -12.23
CA LEU A 170 -1.83 -14.37 -13.35
C LEU A 170 -0.81 -14.18 -14.48
N ALA A 171 0.38 -13.73 -14.16
CA ALA A 171 1.44 -13.55 -15.16
C ALA A 171 1.82 -14.88 -15.84
N SER A 172 1.96 -15.98 -15.09
CA SER A 172 2.33 -17.29 -15.67
C SER A 172 1.25 -17.92 -16.57
N LYS A 173 0.00 -17.45 -16.48
CA LYS A 173 -1.11 -17.99 -17.27
C LYS A 173 -1.24 -17.34 -18.64
N PHE A 174 -0.71 -16.11 -18.78
CA PHE A 174 -0.86 -15.27 -19.99
C PHE A 174 0.46 -15.08 -20.74
N TYR A 175 1.49 -15.83 -20.36
CA TYR A 175 2.76 -15.96 -21.11
C TYR A 175 2.81 -17.33 -21.81
#